data_b536075a71bb352271476685a5adc7af
#
_entry.id   b536075a71bb352271476685a5adc7af
#
_cell.length_a   1.000
_cell.length_b   1.000
_cell.length_c   1.000
_cell.angle_alpha   90.00
_cell.angle_beta   90.00
_cell.angle_gamma   90.00
#
_symmetry.space_group_name_H-M   'P 1'
#
loop_
_entity.id
_entity.type
_entity.pdbx_description
1 polymer ?
#
loop_
_entity_poly.entity_id
_entity_poly.type
_entity_poly.pdbx_seq_one_letter_code
_entity_poly.pdbx_strand_id
1 'polypeptide(L)'
;DLGVSQALLSHYENGVREPGLSFVVRACDYYHVSADFILGRTLSREGSMLTHEEVLSAAEPGNILQGSVLATLQSKLLSGAAGVLFGLLGKLEDKTAINAAAAYLGSAVYQLYRHLYRCAGANEKYFSLGADTCLLGAADADMKLSELRYARALRGQTEEQFPDLSPEA
;
A
#
# COMPACT_ATOMS: atom_id res chain seq x y z
N ASP A 1 -31.47 -3.72 -5.22
CA ASP A 1 -32.32 -3.32 -6.37
C ASP A 1 -31.95 -1.91 -6.81
N LEU A 2 -31.55 -1.77 -8.08
CA LEU A 2 -31.10 -0.49 -8.66
C LEU A 2 -32.23 0.54 -8.89
N GLY A 3 -33.47 0.24 -8.50
CA GLY A 3 -34.62 1.15 -8.61
C GLY A 3 -35.00 1.52 -10.04
N VAL A 4 -34.73 0.65 -11.02
CA VAL A 4 -35.12 0.80 -12.44
C VAL A 4 -35.81 -0.45 -12.93
N SER A 5 -36.68 -0.31 -13.95
CA SER A 5 -37.30 -1.46 -14.60
C SER A 5 -36.30 -2.26 -15.42
N GLN A 6 -36.53 -3.55 -15.60
CA GLN A 6 -35.69 -4.42 -16.40
C GLN A 6 -35.55 -3.91 -17.87
N ALA A 7 -36.62 -3.36 -18.43
CA ALA A 7 -36.60 -2.77 -19.77
C ALA A 7 -35.67 -1.56 -19.86
N LEU A 8 -35.67 -0.69 -18.81
CA LEU A 8 -34.80 0.48 -18.76
C LEU A 8 -33.33 0.07 -18.56
N LEU A 9 -33.09 -0.95 -17.71
CA LEU A 9 -31.75 -1.50 -17.51
C LEU A 9 -31.19 -2.06 -18.83
N SER A 10 -32.00 -2.83 -19.58
CA SER A 10 -31.60 -3.35 -20.89
C SER A 10 -31.28 -2.24 -21.89
N HIS A 11 -31.97 -1.11 -21.84
CA HIS A 11 -31.64 0.05 -22.69
C HIS A 11 -30.28 0.67 -22.33
N TYR A 12 -29.93 0.69 -21.05
CA TYR A 12 -28.60 1.15 -20.61
C TYR A 12 -27.49 0.19 -21.04
N GLU A 13 -27.71 -1.13 -20.86
CA GLU A 13 -26.74 -2.18 -21.24
C GLU A 13 -26.47 -2.23 -22.73
N ASN A 14 -27.48 -1.95 -23.55
CA ASN A 14 -27.35 -1.94 -25.02
C ASN A 14 -26.97 -0.57 -25.60
N GLY A 15 -26.71 0.44 -24.76
CA GLY A 15 -26.34 1.79 -25.19
C GLY A 15 -27.45 2.57 -25.91
N VAL A 16 -28.72 2.11 -25.81
CA VAL A 16 -29.88 2.77 -26.40
C VAL A 16 -30.22 4.06 -25.65
N ARG A 17 -29.90 4.11 -24.35
CA ARG A 17 -30.09 5.27 -23.48
C ARG A 17 -28.87 5.42 -22.56
N GLU A 18 -28.50 6.67 -22.31
CA GLU A 18 -27.49 6.97 -21.30
C GLU A 18 -28.13 7.00 -19.91
N PRO A 19 -27.51 6.36 -18.91
CA PRO A 19 -27.98 6.42 -17.53
C PRO A 19 -27.75 7.81 -16.94
N GLY A 20 -28.74 8.33 -16.23
CA GLY A 20 -28.59 9.58 -15.49
C GLY A 20 -27.70 9.43 -14.26
N LEU A 21 -27.14 10.54 -13.77
CA LEU A 21 -26.21 10.57 -12.63
C LEU A 21 -26.77 9.85 -11.38
N SER A 22 -28.05 9.98 -11.11
CA SER A 22 -28.71 9.31 -9.97
C SER A 22 -28.72 7.79 -10.09
N PHE A 23 -28.73 7.24 -11.31
CA PHE A 23 -28.58 5.80 -11.53
C PHE A 23 -27.13 5.38 -11.31
N VAL A 24 -26.16 6.14 -11.81
CA VAL A 24 -24.73 5.86 -11.62
C VAL A 24 -24.40 5.82 -10.12
N VAL A 25 -24.88 6.77 -9.33
CA VAL A 25 -24.66 6.79 -7.87
C VAL A 25 -25.23 5.51 -7.23
N ARG A 26 -26.48 5.13 -7.53
CA ARG A 26 -27.07 3.89 -6.99
C ARG A 26 -26.33 2.63 -7.43
N ALA A 27 -25.80 2.60 -8.65
CA ALA A 27 -24.99 1.49 -9.13
C ALA A 27 -23.66 1.42 -8.36
N CYS A 28 -23.00 2.56 -8.11
CA CYS A 28 -21.81 2.62 -7.29
C CYS A 28 -22.06 2.04 -5.89
N ASP A 29 -23.12 2.46 -5.23
CA ASP A 29 -23.49 2.02 -3.89
C ASP A 29 -23.82 0.53 -3.87
N TYR A 30 -24.59 0.04 -4.85
CA TYR A 30 -25.02 -1.35 -4.93
C TYR A 30 -23.85 -2.33 -5.17
N TYR A 31 -22.94 -1.97 -6.07
CA TYR A 31 -21.77 -2.81 -6.42
C TYR A 31 -20.54 -2.51 -5.57
N HIS A 32 -20.62 -1.57 -4.64
CA HIS A 32 -19.50 -1.10 -3.81
C HIS A 32 -18.29 -0.73 -4.68
N VAL A 33 -18.52 0.11 -5.68
CA VAL A 33 -17.49 0.59 -6.60
C VAL A 33 -17.54 2.12 -6.69
N SER A 34 -16.39 2.74 -6.98
CA SER A 34 -16.34 4.18 -7.18
C SER A 34 -16.96 4.58 -8.55
N ALA A 35 -17.48 5.80 -8.63
CA ALA A 35 -17.95 6.37 -9.89
C ALA A 35 -16.83 6.42 -10.95
N ASP A 36 -15.62 6.71 -10.53
CA ASP A 36 -14.45 6.75 -11.42
C ASP A 36 -14.11 5.37 -12.01
N PHE A 37 -14.35 4.30 -11.26
CA PHE A 37 -14.22 2.93 -11.77
C PHE A 37 -15.27 2.63 -12.85
N ILE A 38 -16.55 2.99 -12.60
CA ILE A 38 -17.63 2.79 -13.59
C ILE A 38 -17.39 3.62 -14.85
N LEU A 39 -16.86 4.83 -14.70
CA LEU A 39 -16.56 5.73 -15.83
C LEU A 39 -15.23 5.40 -16.52
N GLY A 40 -14.54 4.33 -16.11
CA GLY A 40 -13.27 3.89 -16.71
C GLY A 40 -12.08 4.82 -16.42
N ARG A 41 -12.19 5.72 -15.44
CA ARG A 41 -11.14 6.67 -15.05
C ARG A 41 -10.12 6.09 -14.08
N THR A 42 -10.43 4.94 -13.47
CA THR A 42 -9.54 4.20 -12.58
C THR A 42 -9.74 2.70 -12.75
N LEU A 43 -8.67 1.92 -12.55
CA LEU A 43 -8.73 0.46 -12.49
C LEU A 43 -9.05 -0.06 -11.08
N SER A 44 -9.04 0.82 -10.08
CA SER A 44 -9.37 0.47 -8.69
C SER A 44 -10.86 0.57 -8.45
N ARG A 45 -11.48 -0.52 -7.98
CA ARG A 45 -12.91 -0.53 -7.60
C ARG A 45 -13.24 0.49 -6.52
N GLU A 46 -12.30 0.76 -5.62
CA GLU A 46 -12.46 1.64 -4.45
C GLU A 46 -12.07 3.11 -4.71
N GLY A 47 -11.69 3.47 -5.92
CA GLY A 47 -11.52 4.87 -6.34
C GLY A 47 -10.17 5.51 -6.05
N SER A 48 -9.08 4.75 -5.93
CA SER A 48 -7.76 5.36 -5.97
C SER A 48 -7.46 5.85 -7.40
N MET A 49 -7.56 7.16 -7.61
CA MET A 49 -7.40 7.78 -8.93
C MET A 49 -5.96 7.64 -9.45
N LEU A 50 -5.85 7.08 -10.66
CA LEU A 50 -4.80 7.51 -11.57
C LEU A 50 -5.29 8.82 -12.17
N THR A 51 -4.53 9.89 -12.07
CA THR A 51 -4.90 11.14 -12.72
C THR A 51 -4.87 10.95 -14.25
N HIS A 52 -5.67 11.73 -14.98
CA HIS A 52 -5.69 11.68 -16.45
C HIS A 52 -4.29 11.93 -17.04
N GLU A 53 -3.48 12.77 -16.40
CA GLU A 53 -2.08 13.01 -16.75
C GLU A 53 -1.19 11.77 -16.57
N GLU A 54 -1.39 10.97 -15.52
CA GLU A 54 -0.64 9.72 -15.30
C GLU A 54 -0.96 8.66 -16.37
N VAL A 55 -2.19 8.62 -16.86
CA VAL A 55 -2.60 7.68 -17.93
C VAL A 55 -2.11 8.15 -19.30
N LEU A 56 -2.19 9.44 -19.60
CA LEU A 56 -1.70 10.01 -20.86
C LEU A 56 -0.18 9.94 -20.97
N SER A 57 0.53 10.24 -19.89
CA SER A 57 2.00 10.15 -19.86
C SER A 57 2.50 8.71 -20.02
N ALA A 58 1.66 7.72 -19.66
CA ALA A 58 1.96 6.30 -19.86
C ALA A 58 1.87 5.86 -21.33
N ALA A 59 1.08 6.54 -22.14
CA ALA A 59 0.74 6.14 -23.49
C ALA A 59 1.64 6.75 -24.58
N GLU A 60 2.49 7.73 -24.27
CA GLU A 60 3.33 8.39 -25.26
C GLU A 60 4.62 7.61 -25.55
N PRO A 61 4.87 7.21 -26.85
CA PRO A 61 6.10 6.54 -27.24
C PRO A 61 7.30 7.52 -27.11
N GLY A 62 8.27 7.16 -26.29
CA GLY A 62 9.49 7.96 -26.07
C GLY A 62 9.49 8.78 -24.80
N ASN A 63 8.47 8.67 -23.96
CA ASN A 63 8.40 9.40 -22.71
C ASN A 63 9.36 8.79 -21.66
N ILE A 64 10.21 9.65 -21.12
CA ILE A 64 11.12 9.37 -19.99
C ILE A 64 10.34 8.86 -18.75
N LEU A 65 9.03 9.01 -18.75
CA LEU A 65 8.09 8.64 -17.68
C LEU A 65 7.67 7.15 -17.66
N GLN A 66 8.16 6.28 -18.57
CA GLN A 66 7.83 4.84 -18.49
C GLN A 66 8.19 4.23 -17.13
N GLY A 67 9.28 4.69 -16.51
CA GLY A 67 9.66 4.33 -15.15
C GLY A 67 8.69 4.87 -14.09
N SER A 68 8.08 6.04 -14.29
CA SER A 68 7.17 6.65 -13.30
C SER A 68 5.81 5.98 -13.24
N VAL A 69 5.29 5.49 -14.37
CA VAL A 69 4.02 4.74 -14.42
C VAL A 69 4.16 3.42 -13.69
N LEU A 70 5.23 2.67 -13.96
CA LEU A 70 5.52 1.45 -13.24
C LEU A 70 5.68 1.72 -11.73
N ALA A 71 6.41 2.78 -11.38
CA ALA A 71 6.60 3.19 -9.98
C ALA A 71 5.28 3.55 -9.32
N THR A 72 4.40 4.29 -9.99
CA THR A 72 3.07 4.65 -9.51
C THR A 72 2.20 3.41 -9.31
N LEU A 73 2.20 2.48 -10.27
CA LEU A 73 1.45 1.23 -10.16
C LEU A 73 1.94 0.38 -8.98
N GLN A 74 3.26 0.19 -8.86
CA GLN A 74 3.86 -0.58 -7.77
C GLN A 74 3.61 0.06 -6.40
N SER A 75 3.69 1.39 -6.32
CA SER A 75 3.36 2.15 -5.10
C SER A 75 1.91 1.91 -4.67
N LYS A 76 0.96 1.95 -5.60
CA LYS A 76 -0.47 1.71 -5.33
C LYS A 76 -0.73 0.26 -4.90
N LEU A 77 -0.11 -0.70 -5.57
CA LEU A 77 -0.22 -2.12 -5.19
C LEU A 77 0.32 -2.37 -3.78
N LEU A 78 1.49 -1.80 -3.47
CA LEU A 78 2.10 -1.94 -2.15
C LEU A 78 1.27 -1.24 -1.07
N SER A 79 0.77 -0.03 -1.33
CA SER A 79 -0.11 0.69 -0.41
C SER A 79 -1.42 -0.06 -0.17
N GLY A 80 -2.01 -0.63 -1.23
CA GLY A 80 -3.20 -1.46 -1.12
C GLY A 80 -2.96 -2.73 -0.29
N ALA A 81 -1.85 -3.44 -0.54
CA ALA A 81 -1.48 -4.63 0.22
C ALA A 81 -1.23 -4.31 1.70
N ALA A 82 -0.52 -3.21 1.97
CA ALA A 82 -0.31 -2.73 3.34
C ALA A 82 -1.64 -2.36 4.01
N GLY A 83 -2.55 -1.68 3.30
CA GLY A 83 -3.89 -1.34 3.80
C GLY A 83 -4.70 -2.58 4.20
N VAL A 84 -4.68 -3.63 3.37
CA VAL A 84 -5.33 -4.92 3.70
C VAL A 84 -4.69 -5.57 4.93
N LEU A 85 -3.35 -5.63 5.00
CA LEU A 85 -2.63 -6.17 6.14
C LEU A 85 -3.01 -5.47 7.44
N PHE A 86 -2.92 -4.14 7.49
CA PHE A 86 -3.26 -3.37 8.69
C PHE A 86 -4.75 -3.39 9.01
N GLY A 87 -5.62 -3.49 8.00
CA GLY A 87 -7.05 -3.71 8.20
C GLY A 87 -7.36 -5.04 8.89
N LEU A 88 -6.65 -6.12 8.54
CA LEU A 88 -6.76 -7.42 9.21
C LEU A 88 -6.18 -7.38 10.62
N LEU A 89 -5.01 -6.76 10.81
CA LEU A 89 -4.38 -6.60 12.12
C LEU A 89 -5.24 -5.75 13.06
N GLY A 90 -5.90 -4.72 12.55
CA GLY A 90 -6.85 -3.93 13.32
C GLY A 90 -8.02 -4.73 13.87
N LYS A 91 -8.48 -5.77 13.14
CA LYS A 91 -9.53 -6.70 13.63
C LYS A 91 -9.05 -7.66 14.71
N LEU A 92 -7.75 -7.94 14.75
CA LEU A 92 -7.14 -8.75 15.81
C LEU A 92 -6.93 -7.98 17.11
N GLU A 93 -6.99 -6.63 17.04
CA GLU A 93 -6.81 -5.70 18.16
C GLU A 93 -5.48 -5.87 18.93
N ASP A 94 -4.50 -6.59 18.36
CA ASP A 94 -3.19 -6.82 18.96
C ASP A 94 -2.22 -5.70 18.59
N LYS A 95 -1.97 -4.82 19.55
CA LYS A 95 -1.04 -3.69 19.38
C LYS A 95 0.39 -4.13 19.10
N THR A 96 0.83 -5.26 19.67
CA THR A 96 2.19 -5.79 19.48
C THR A 96 2.38 -6.23 18.03
N ALA A 97 1.42 -6.98 17.49
CA ALA A 97 1.43 -7.41 16.10
C ALA A 97 1.41 -6.22 15.13
N ILE A 98 0.57 -5.22 15.38
CA ILE A 98 0.48 -4.00 14.58
C ILE A 98 1.82 -3.26 14.56
N ASN A 99 2.40 -3.01 15.75
CA ASN A 99 3.66 -2.30 15.87
C ASN A 99 4.83 -3.06 15.23
N ALA A 100 4.88 -4.38 15.42
CA ALA A 100 5.92 -5.21 14.84
C ALA A 100 5.84 -5.26 13.31
N ALA A 101 4.64 -5.36 12.73
CA ALA A 101 4.45 -5.28 11.28
C ALA A 101 4.87 -3.90 10.73
N ALA A 102 4.50 -2.82 11.42
CA ALA A 102 4.89 -1.46 11.05
C ALA A 102 6.40 -1.25 11.10
N ALA A 103 7.06 -1.75 12.16
CA ALA A 103 8.51 -1.68 12.30
C ALA A 103 9.23 -2.45 11.19
N TYR A 104 8.80 -3.67 10.88
CA TYR A 104 9.35 -4.48 9.79
C TYR A 104 9.30 -3.75 8.44
N LEU A 105 8.13 -3.26 8.07
CA LEU A 105 7.94 -2.54 6.81
C LEU A 105 8.72 -1.22 6.78
N GLY A 106 8.76 -0.51 7.90
CA GLY A 106 9.51 0.73 8.04
C GLY A 106 11.01 0.53 7.85
N SER A 107 11.60 -0.50 8.47
CA SER A 107 13.01 -0.83 8.31
C SER A 107 13.35 -1.28 6.89
N ALA A 108 12.46 -2.03 6.21
CA ALA A 108 12.62 -2.41 4.82
C ALA A 108 12.65 -1.18 3.89
N VAL A 109 11.69 -0.27 4.04
CA VAL A 109 11.62 0.98 3.27
C VAL A 109 12.85 1.85 3.55
N TYR A 110 13.26 1.96 4.83
CA TYR A 110 14.44 2.71 5.22
C TYR A 110 15.72 2.20 4.53
N GLN A 111 15.92 0.88 4.46
CA GLN A 111 17.06 0.29 3.77
C GLN A 111 17.07 0.63 2.27
N LEU A 112 15.92 0.47 1.59
CA LEU A 112 15.80 0.80 0.16
C LEU A 112 16.07 2.29 -0.09
N TYR A 113 15.55 3.15 0.77
CA TYR A 113 15.79 4.58 0.69
C TYR A 113 17.28 4.91 0.83
N ARG A 114 17.95 4.23 1.74
CA ARG A 114 19.37 4.42 2.00
C ARG A 114 20.24 3.97 0.83
N HIS A 115 19.92 2.83 0.20
CA HIS A 115 20.60 2.38 -1.00
C HIS A 115 20.43 3.37 -2.16
N LEU A 116 19.21 3.83 -2.39
CA LEU A 116 18.90 4.84 -3.41
C LEU A 116 19.71 6.13 -3.17
N TYR A 117 19.74 6.58 -1.92
CA TYR A 117 20.45 7.80 -1.53
C TYR A 117 21.95 7.71 -1.73
N ARG A 118 22.55 6.55 -1.43
CA ARG A 118 23.97 6.26 -1.70
C ARG A 118 24.30 6.29 -3.20
N CYS A 119 23.45 5.70 -4.04
CA CYS A 119 23.62 5.71 -5.49
C CYS A 119 23.56 7.13 -6.07
N ALA A 120 22.79 8.02 -5.48
CA ALA A 120 22.69 9.41 -5.89
C ALA A 120 23.86 10.29 -5.42
N GLY A 121 24.85 9.73 -4.69
CA GLY A 121 25.99 10.48 -4.16
C GLY A 121 25.64 11.51 -3.08
N ALA A 122 24.48 11.37 -2.47
CA ALA A 122 23.97 12.31 -1.48
C ALA A 122 24.57 12.07 -0.08
N ASN A 123 24.47 13.07 0.79
CA ASN A 123 25.10 13.06 2.10
C ASN A 123 24.35 12.16 3.10
N GLU A 124 25.03 11.12 3.62
CA GLU A 124 24.47 10.20 4.61
C GLU A 124 24.16 10.80 5.99
N LYS A 125 24.53 12.06 6.25
CA LYS A 125 24.26 12.73 7.52
C LYS A 125 22.77 12.93 7.83
N TYR A 126 21.91 12.76 6.83
CA TYR A 126 20.46 12.80 7.03
C TYR A 126 19.89 11.55 7.70
N PHE A 127 20.66 10.47 7.77
CA PHE A 127 20.20 9.23 8.37
C PHE A 127 20.61 9.17 9.86
N SER A 128 19.66 8.80 10.71
CA SER A 128 19.89 8.64 12.14
C SER A 128 20.87 7.52 12.47
N LEU A 129 20.90 6.48 11.64
CA LEU A 129 21.82 5.35 11.76
C LEU A 129 23.11 5.64 11.01
N GLY A 130 24.27 5.55 11.66
CA GLY A 130 25.59 5.72 11.01
C GLY A 130 25.83 4.71 9.88
N ALA A 131 26.68 5.10 8.91
CA ALA A 131 26.99 4.25 7.75
C ALA A 131 27.55 2.90 8.17
N ASP A 132 28.50 2.87 9.11
CA ASP A 132 29.15 1.68 9.61
C ASP A 132 28.18 0.73 10.31
N THR A 133 27.30 1.26 11.16
CA THR A 133 26.26 0.49 11.86
C THR A 133 25.29 -0.14 10.88
N CYS A 134 24.94 0.58 9.81
CA CYS A 134 24.08 0.04 8.77
C CYS A 134 24.77 -1.06 7.96
N LEU A 135 26.06 -0.90 7.65
CA LEU A 135 26.87 -1.91 6.96
C LEU A 135 27.03 -3.20 7.79
N LEU A 136 27.03 -3.09 9.12
CA LEU A 136 27.04 -4.23 10.03
C LEU A 136 25.69 -4.95 10.12
N GLY A 137 24.67 -4.51 9.38
CA GLY A 137 23.40 -5.20 9.28
C GLY A 137 22.40 -4.84 10.37
N ALA A 138 22.54 -3.67 11.02
CA ALA A 138 21.61 -3.24 12.07
C ALA A 138 20.15 -3.18 11.61
N ALA A 139 19.90 -2.71 10.39
CA ALA A 139 18.53 -2.66 9.85
C ALA A 139 17.99 -4.06 9.52
N ASP A 140 18.84 -5.00 9.09
CA ASP A 140 18.46 -6.40 8.88
C ASP A 140 18.14 -7.09 10.20
N ALA A 141 18.93 -6.83 11.24
CA ALA A 141 18.68 -7.35 12.58
C ALA A 141 17.35 -6.83 13.14
N ASP A 142 17.06 -5.54 12.97
CA ASP A 142 15.79 -4.93 13.39
C ASP A 142 14.58 -5.52 12.64
N MET A 143 14.71 -5.75 11.33
CA MET A 143 13.68 -6.44 10.54
C MET A 143 13.44 -7.85 11.06
N LYS A 144 14.49 -8.63 11.31
CA LYS A 144 14.37 -10.00 11.83
C LYS A 144 13.76 -10.05 13.21
N LEU A 145 14.11 -9.10 14.08
CA LEU A 145 13.52 -8.99 15.41
C LEU A 145 12.03 -8.61 15.33
N SER A 146 11.69 -7.68 14.45
CA SER A 146 10.30 -7.28 14.20
C SER A 146 9.46 -8.43 13.64
N GLU A 147 9.99 -9.21 12.70
CA GLU A 147 9.35 -10.42 12.17
C GLU A 147 9.10 -11.46 13.28
N LEU A 148 10.07 -11.68 14.16
CA LEU A 148 9.94 -12.60 15.28
C LEU A 148 8.86 -12.14 16.27
N ARG A 149 8.85 -10.86 16.63
CA ARG A 149 7.82 -10.27 17.50
C ARG A 149 6.43 -10.40 16.90
N TYR A 150 6.31 -10.11 15.59
CA TYR A 150 5.07 -10.28 14.85
C TYR A 150 4.55 -11.72 14.89
N ALA A 151 5.40 -12.69 14.56
CA ALA A 151 5.04 -14.11 14.57
C ALA A 151 4.64 -14.61 15.96
N ARG A 152 5.29 -14.14 17.02
CA ARG A 152 4.94 -14.47 18.42
C ARG A 152 3.59 -13.87 18.83
N ALA A 153 3.37 -12.59 18.51
CA ALA A 153 2.11 -11.92 18.80
C ALA A 153 0.93 -12.63 18.15
N LEU A 154 1.04 -13.03 16.89
CA LEU A 154 0.00 -13.79 16.19
C LEU A 154 -0.30 -15.17 16.83
N ARG A 155 0.64 -15.74 17.58
CA ARG A 155 0.47 -17.00 18.32
C ARG A 155 -0.02 -16.79 19.75
N GLY A 156 -0.29 -15.54 20.17
CA GLY A 156 -0.65 -15.21 21.54
C GLY A 156 0.47 -15.45 22.55
N GLN A 157 1.74 -15.47 22.09
CA GLN A 157 2.89 -15.65 22.95
C GLN A 157 3.35 -14.28 23.47
N THR A 158 3.47 -14.16 24.80
CA THR A 158 4.06 -12.98 25.43
C THR A 158 5.53 -12.82 25.00
N GLU A 159 6.00 -11.58 24.90
CA GLU A 159 7.43 -11.30 24.68
C GLU A 159 8.24 -11.94 25.79
N GLU A 160 9.04 -12.95 25.45
CA GLU A 160 10.16 -13.32 26.32
C GLU A 160 11.14 -12.17 26.30
N GLN A 161 11.42 -11.63 27.46
CA GLN A 161 12.53 -10.69 27.60
C GLN A 161 13.81 -11.41 27.18
N PHE A 162 14.56 -10.83 26.27
CA PHE A 162 15.92 -11.31 26.02
C PHE A 162 16.67 -11.26 27.35
N PRO A 163 17.48 -12.27 27.65
CA PRO A 163 18.28 -12.23 28.87
C PRO A 163 19.06 -10.92 28.93
N ASP A 164 19.06 -10.29 30.08
CA ASP A 164 19.84 -9.09 30.30
C ASP A 164 21.33 -9.46 30.15
N LEU A 165 21.95 -8.96 29.10
CA LEU A 165 23.35 -9.16 28.80
C LEU A 165 24.22 -8.01 29.35
N SER A 166 23.70 -7.23 30.31
CA SER A 166 24.50 -6.21 30.99
C SER A 166 25.71 -6.84 31.67
N PRO A 167 26.88 -6.20 31.62
CA PRO A 167 28.10 -6.74 32.23
C PRO A 167 28.03 -6.89 33.76
N GLU A 168 26.97 -6.43 34.38
CA GLU A 168 26.73 -6.48 35.82
C GLU A 168 25.76 -7.59 36.26
N ALA A 169 25.31 -8.46 35.32
CA ALA A 169 24.41 -9.57 35.61
C ALA A 169 25.16 -10.87 35.95
#